data_4476f3b942639a4ff752cc890f065455
#
_entry.id   4476f3b942639a4ff752cc890f065455
#
_cell.length_a   1.000
_cell.length_b   1.000
_cell.length_c   1.000
_cell.angle_alpha   90.00
_cell.angle_beta   90.00
_cell.angle_gamma   90.00
#
_symmetry.space_group_name_H-M   'P 1'
#
loop_
_entity.id
_entity.type
_entity.pdbx_description
1 polymer ?
#
loop_
_entity_poly.entity_id
_entity_poly.type
_entity_poly.pdbx_seq_one_letter_code
_entity_poly.pdbx_strand_id
1 'polypeptide(L)'
;LSKIAAENPEFIGKYYAKIAKTDEDGITALNTFLAQDGLLIYVPKNVKVERTIQVINILRSDVDLMVNRRVLIVMEQGAEAKFLFCDHAADDKNFLATQVIEAFVGENASLDLYCLEETHYKNRRVSNVYIEQQANSRVNHNVITLHNGITRNRLDLVFKGEGAECFCNGCVIADKNQVVDNNTLIDHQVGHCTSNELYKYVLDGEARGAF
;
A
#
# COMPACT_ATOMS: atom_id res chain seq x y z
N LEU A 1 -6.58 8.44 12.00
CA LEU A 1 -6.90 7.19 12.74
C LEU A 1 -7.09 7.45 14.22
N SER A 2 -6.19 8.18 14.90
CA SER A 2 -6.24 8.42 16.36
C SER A 2 -7.57 9.02 16.82
N LYS A 3 -8.10 10.01 16.10
CA LYS A 3 -9.41 10.61 16.41
C LYS A 3 -10.53 9.58 16.32
N ILE A 4 -10.59 8.80 15.24
CA ILE A 4 -11.63 7.77 15.08
C ILE A 4 -11.46 6.64 16.11
N ALA A 5 -10.23 6.29 16.48
CA ALA A 5 -9.99 5.30 17.51
C ALA A 5 -10.54 5.73 18.88
N ALA A 6 -10.49 7.03 19.19
CA ALA A 6 -11.09 7.57 20.42
C ALA A 6 -12.63 7.66 20.35
N GLU A 7 -13.19 8.02 19.20
CA GLU A 7 -14.63 8.22 18.99
C GLU A 7 -15.38 6.89 18.72
N ASN A 8 -14.73 5.94 18.05
CA ASN A 8 -15.31 4.65 17.68
C ASN A 8 -14.29 3.50 17.80
N PRO A 9 -13.90 3.11 19.01
CA PRO A 9 -12.89 2.08 19.24
C PRO A 9 -13.30 0.69 18.71
N GLU A 10 -14.58 0.38 18.68
CA GLU A 10 -15.08 -0.89 18.17
C GLU A 10 -14.83 -1.02 16.67
N PHE A 11 -15.09 0.05 15.90
CA PHE A 11 -14.81 0.07 14.46
C PHE A 11 -13.32 -0.13 14.18
N ILE A 12 -12.46 0.64 14.85
CA ILE A 12 -11.01 0.48 14.66
C ILE A 12 -10.54 -0.89 15.13
N GLY A 13 -11.04 -1.40 16.25
CA GLY A 13 -10.70 -2.72 16.77
C GLY A 13 -11.09 -3.87 15.83
N LYS A 14 -12.05 -3.66 14.94
CA LYS A 14 -12.46 -4.64 13.93
C LYS A 14 -11.44 -4.77 12.78
N TYR A 15 -10.77 -3.70 12.40
CA TYR A 15 -9.96 -3.64 11.19
C TYR A 15 -8.48 -3.40 11.42
N TYR A 16 -8.10 -2.52 12.36
CA TYR A 16 -6.71 -2.12 12.55
C TYR A 16 -5.83 -3.26 13.07
N ALA A 17 -4.70 -3.49 12.41
CA ALA A 17 -3.74 -4.55 12.70
C ALA A 17 -4.35 -5.97 12.68
N LYS A 18 -5.36 -6.20 11.80
CA LYS A 18 -6.00 -7.52 11.66
C LYS A 18 -5.37 -8.37 10.57
N ILE A 19 -4.96 -7.75 9.48
CA ILE A 19 -4.30 -8.43 8.37
C ILE A 19 -2.81 -8.08 8.28
N ALA A 20 -2.40 -6.89 8.76
CA ALA A 20 -1.00 -6.51 8.93
C ALA A 20 -0.50 -6.96 10.32
N LYS A 21 -0.19 -8.25 10.45
CA LYS A 21 0.22 -8.83 11.73
C LYS A 21 1.64 -8.45 12.10
N THR A 22 1.85 -8.09 13.36
CA THR A 22 3.12 -7.58 13.85
C THR A 22 4.13 -8.66 14.21
N ASP A 23 3.70 -9.90 14.35
CA ASP A 23 4.52 -11.08 14.63
C ASP A 23 5.11 -11.74 13.37
N GLU A 24 4.60 -11.38 12.20
CA GLU A 24 5.04 -11.95 10.91
C GLU A 24 6.07 -11.06 10.17
N ASP A 25 6.13 -9.76 10.45
CA ASP A 25 7.03 -8.83 9.77
C ASP A 25 7.55 -7.71 10.69
N GLY A 26 8.88 -7.61 10.83
CA GLY A 26 9.52 -6.65 11.72
C GLY A 26 9.32 -5.18 11.34
N ILE A 27 9.17 -4.87 10.04
CA ILE A 27 8.89 -3.48 9.58
C ILE A 27 7.44 -3.12 9.90
N THR A 28 6.51 -4.05 9.73
CA THR A 28 5.11 -3.87 10.13
C THR A 28 5.00 -3.64 11.64
N ALA A 29 5.75 -4.42 12.45
CA ALA A 29 5.83 -4.23 13.89
C ALA A 29 6.38 -2.85 14.25
N LEU A 30 7.51 -2.45 13.65
CA LEU A 30 8.13 -1.15 13.87
C LEU A 30 7.20 0.00 13.48
N ASN A 31 6.57 -0.08 12.31
CA ASN A 31 5.61 0.92 11.85
C ASN A 31 4.42 1.04 12.82
N THR A 32 3.86 -0.10 13.25
CA THR A 32 2.73 -0.12 14.19
C THR A 32 3.10 0.47 15.54
N PHE A 33 4.30 0.19 16.06
CA PHE A 33 4.79 0.71 17.33
C PHE A 33 5.05 2.23 17.28
N LEU A 34 5.58 2.74 16.16
CA LEU A 34 5.98 4.14 16.01
C LEU A 34 4.91 5.01 15.33
N ALA A 35 3.80 4.45 14.88
CA ALA A 35 2.73 5.22 14.26
C ALA A 35 2.06 6.14 15.29
N GLN A 36 2.21 7.46 15.11
CA GLN A 36 1.57 8.47 15.95
C GLN A 36 0.12 8.73 15.52
N ASP A 37 -0.14 8.64 14.23
CA ASP A 37 -1.46 8.76 13.62
C ASP A 37 -1.48 8.04 12.27
N GLY A 38 -2.58 8.14 11.53
CA GLY A 38 -2.74 7.54 10.23
C GLY A 38 -4.00 8.02 9.51
N LEU A 39 -4.13 7.57 8.28
CA LEU A 39 -5.27 7.86 7.43
C LEU A 39 -6.29 6.71 7.52
N LEU A 40 -7.56 7.05 7.76
CA LEU A 40 -8.69 6.15 7.55
C LEU A 40 -9.45 6.58 6.29
N ILE A 41 -9.66 5.65 5.39
CA ILE A 41 -10.54 5.77 4.24
C ILE A 41 -11.67 4.75 4.42
N TYR A 42 -12.88 5.23 4.50
CA TYR A 42 -14.08 4.39 4.62
C TYR A 42 -15.04 4.72 3.50
N VAL A 43 -15.36 3.74 2.67
CA VAL A 43 -16.34 3.87 1.58
C VAL A 43 -17.55 3.02 1.93
N PRO A 44 -18.69 3.66 2.21
CA PRO A 44 -19.91 2.98 2.62
C PRO A 44 -20.48 2.04 1.56
N LYS A 45 -21.38 1.14 1.98
CA LYS A 45 -22.06 0.17 1.13
C LYS A 45 -22.69 0.82 -0.10
N ASN A 46 -22.41 0.25 -1.29
CA ASN A 46 -22.92 0.68 -2.60
C ASN A 46 -22.58 2.11 -2.99
N VAL A 47 -21.60 2.74 -2.32
CA VAL A 47 -21.10 4.06 -2.70
C VAL A 47 -20.06 3.92 -3.79
N LYS A 48 -20.23 4.68 -4.88
CA LYS A 48 -19.28 4.80 -5.98
C LYS A 48 -18.62 6.16 -5.93
N VAL A 49 -17.32 6.18 -5.73
CA VAL A 49 -16.53 7.41 -5.75
C VAL A 49 -16.07 7.65 -7.19
N GLU A 50 -16.71 8.61 -7.86
CA GLU A 50 -16.51 8.87 -9.29
C GLU A 50 -15.10 9.38 -9.63
N ARG A 51 -14.52 10.18 -8.73
CA ARG A 51 -13.20 10.80 -8.96
C ARG A 51 -12.12 10.08 -8.19
N THR A 52 -10.95 9.94 -8.81
CA THR A 52 -9.76 9.44 -8.10
C THR A 52 -9.39 10.37 -6.95
N ILE A 53 -9.27 9.80 -5.76
CA ILE A 53 -8.77 10.52 -4.59
C ILE A 53 -7.25 10.40 -4.58
N GLN A 54 -6.58 11.55 -4.63
CA GLN A 54 -5.13 11.60 -4.54
C GLN A 54 -4.69 11.93 -3.12
N VAL A 55 -3.79 11.12 -2.59
CA VAL A 55 -3.12 11.33 -1.31
C VAL A 55 -1.65 11.63 -1.60
N ILE A 56 -1.25 12.87 -1.37
CA ILE A 56 0.12 13.31 -1.63
C ILE A 56 0.88 13.38 -0.31
N ASN A 57 1.95 12.59 -0.23
CA ASN A 57 2.89 12.60 0.88
C ASN A 57 4.12 13.39 0.47
N ILE A 58 4.40 14.48 1.16
CA ILE A 58 5.56 15.32 0.90
C ILE A 58 6.54 15.17 2.06
N LEU A 59 7.70 14.58 1.77
CA LEU A 59 8.81 14.47 2.72
C LEU A 59 9.58 15.78 2.72
N ARG A 60 9.58 16.49 3.84
CA ARG A 60 10.27 17.74 4.04
C ARG A 60 10.80 17.85 5.46
N SER A 61 12.09 18.13 5.62
CA SER A 61 12.73 18.33 6.92
C SER A 61 14.04 19.06 6.79
N ASP A 62 14.45 19.77 7.83
CA ASP A 62 15.77 20.38 7.91
C ASP A 62 16.85 19.38 8.38
N VAL A 63 16.45 18.20 8.83
CA VAL A 63 17.31 17.12 9.33
C VAL A 63 16.92 15.79 8.71
N ASP A 64 17.81 14.80 8.80
CA ASP A 64 17.49 13.42 8.46
C ASP A 64 16.36 12.89 9.36
N LEU A 65 15.38 12.21 8.78
CA LEU A 65 14.13 11.89 9.47
C LEU A 65 13.64 10.49 9.13
N MET A 66 13.09 9.82 10.14
CA MET A 66 12.26 8.63 9.96
C MET A 66 10.78 9.01 10.04
N VAL A 67 10.00 8.57 9.06
CA VAL A 67 8.54 8.77 9.02
C VAL A 67 7.81 7.44 8.92
N ASN A 68 6.75 7.32 9.70
CA ASN A 68 5.93 6.11 9.72
C ASN A 68 4.51 6.47 9.30
N ARG A 69 4.04 5.87 8.22
CA ARG A 69 2.69 6.12 7.68
C ARG A 69 1.83 4.88 7.84
N ARG A 70 0.64 5.08 8.38
CA ARG A 70 -0.35 4.03 8.55
C ARG A 70 -1.63 4.39 7.81
N VAL A 71 -2.14 3.48 6.98
CA VAL A 71 -3.37 3.68 6.22
C VAL A 71 -4.28 2.49 6.43
N LEU A 72 -5.53 2.77 6.74
CA LEU A 72 -6.60 1.79 6.81
C LEU A 72 -7.66 2.13 5.77
N ILE A 73 -7.92 1.21 4.85
CA ILE A 73 -8.94 1.33 3.80
C ILE A 73 -10.01 0.29 4.08
N VAL A 74 -11.25 0.73 4.20
CA VAL A 74 -12.41 -0.15 4.36
C VAL A 74 -13.39 0.16 3.25
N MET A 75 -13.56 -0.79 2.34
CA MET A 75 -14.54 -0.76 1.26
C MET A 75 -15.68 -1.68 1.62
N GLU A 76 -16.83 -1.13 1.92
CA GLU A 76 -18.04 -1.92 2.23
C GLU A 76 -18.57 -2.64 0.99
N GLN A 77 -19.54 -3.53 1.17
CA GLN A 77 -20.17 -4.28 0.07
C GLN A 77 -20.62 -3.35 -1.07
N GLY A 78 -20.23 -3.69 -2.31
CA GLY A 78 -20.57 -2.93 -3.52
C GLY A 78 -19.97 -1.53 -3.62
N ALA A 79 -19.01 -1.19 -2.76
CA ALA A 79 -18.30 0.08 -2.82
C ALA A 79 -17.30 0.10 -3.98
N GLU A 80 -17.16 1.25 -4.65
CA GLU A 80 -16.19 1.43 -5.72
C GLU A 80 -15.39 2.71 -5.49
N ALA A 81 -14.04 2.61 -5.51
CA ALA A 81 -13.17 3.78 -5.39
C ALA A 81 -11.81 3.56 -6.01
N LYS A 82 -11.17 4.69 -6.37
CA LYS A 82 -9.81 4.77 -6.90
C LYS A 82 -8.97 5.70 -6.05
N PHE A 83 -7.81 5.22 -5.64
CA PHE A 83 -6.86 5.99 -4.85
C PHE A 83 -5.51 6.05 -5.55
N LEU A 84 -4.89 7.23 -5.53
CA LEU A 84 -3.53 7.45 -5.98
C LEU A 84 -2.71 7.98 -4.81
N PHE A 85 -1.82 7.17 -4.28
CA PHE A 85 -0.84 7.57 -3.28
C PHE A 85 0.44 8.01 -3.98
N CYS A 86 0.83 9.26 -3.76
CA CYS A 86 2.06 9.82 -4.32
C CYS A 86 3.04 10.15 -3.20
N ASP A 87 4.28 9.73 -3.38
CA ASP A 87 5.39 10.06 -2.48
C ASP A 87 6.36 11.00 -3.19
N HIS A 88 6.55 12.19 -2.62
CA HIS A 88 7.52 13.18 -3.11
C HIS A 88 8.47 13.61 -1.99
N ALA A 89 9.71 13.95 -2.34
CA ALA A 89 10.65 14.61 -1.45
C ALA A 89 10.84 16.06 -1.92
N ALA A 90 10.70 17.02 -0.99
CA ALA A 90 10.84 18.44 -1.26
C ALA A 90 12.30 18.93 -1.05
N ASP A 91 13.15 18.11 -0.45
CA ASP A 91 14.56 18.40 -0.18
C ASP A 91 15.43 17.15 -0.34
N ASP A 92 16.74 17.30 -0.13
CA ASP A 92 17.75 16.27 -0.34
C ASP A 92 18.18 15.54 0.95
N LYS A 93 17.40 15.63 2.02
CA LYS A 93 17.70 14.96 3.28
C LYS A 93 17.51 13.44 3.15
N ASN A 94 18.16 12.70 4.06
CA ASN A 94 17.94 11.27 4.13
C ASN A 94 16.63 10.99 4.86
N PHE A 95 15.68 10.38 4.18
CA PHE A 95 14.47 9.88 4.79
C PHE A 95 14.46 8.36 4.84
N LEU A 96 14.07 7.81 5.97
CA LEU A 96 13.59 6.44 6.07
C LEU A 96 12.06 6.49 6.20
N ALA A 97 11.36 6.18 5.14
CA ALA A 97 9.90 6.15 5.14
C ALA A 97 9.40 4.71 5.26
N THR A 98 8.65 4.40 6.31
CA THR A 98 7.89 3.15 6.39
C THR A 98 6.41 3.43 6.14
N GLN A 99 5.76 2.53 5.41
CA GLN A 99 4.33 2.60 5.17
C GLN A 99 3.70 1.24 5.39
N VAL A 100 2.56 1.21 6.07
CA VAL A 100 1.71 0.03 6.14
C VAL A 100 0.29 0.43 5.73
N ILE A 101 -0.23 -0.25 4.71
CA ILE A 101 -1.61 -0.12 4.25
C ILE A 101 -2.33 -1.42 4.55
N GLU A 102 -3.47 -1.35 5.22
CA GLU A 102 -4.43 -2.44 5.35
C GLU A 102 -5.68 -2.08 4.57
N ALA A 103 -6.09 -2.94 3.63
CA ALA A 103 -7.29 -2.74 2.82
C ALA A 103 -8.24 -3.93 2.95
N PHE A 104 -9.46 -3.66 3.37
CA PHE A 104 -10.55 -4.62 3.43
C PHE A 104 -11.52 -4.31 2.31
N VAL A 105 -11.65 -5.25 1.36
CA VAL A 105 -12.47 -5.08 0.16
C VAL A 105 -13.67 -6.00 0.26
N GLY A 106 -14.83 -5.41 0.55
CA GLY A 106 -16.08 -6.10 0.79
C GLY A 106 -16.62 -6.82 -0.45
N GLU A 107 -17.67 -7.63 -0.24
CA GLU A 107 -18.33 -8.37 -1.30
C GLU A 107 -18.79 -7.45 -2.44
N ASN A 108 -18.54 -7.82 -3.71
CA ASN A 108 -18.85 -7.05 -4.91
C ASN A 108 -18.22 -5.64 -4.94
N ALA A 109 -17.24 -5.34 -4.09
CA ALA A 109 -16.55 -4.04 -4.09
C ALA A 109 -15.39 -4.00 -5.09
N SER A 110 -15.04 -2.82 -5.55
CA SER A 110 -13.93 -2.59 -6.48
C SER A 110 -12.98 -1.51 -5.96
N LEU A 111 -11.71 -1.88 -5.80
CA LEU A 111 -10.64 -0.99 -5.35
C LEU A 111 -9.55 -0.88 -6.42
N ASP A 112 -9.33 0.32 -6.95
CA ASP A 112 -8.14 0.63 -7.71
C ASP A 112 -7.15 1.38 -6.81
N LEU A 113 -5.99 0.80 -6.55
CA LEU A 113 -4.93 1.37 -5.72
C LEU A 113 -3.67 1.60 -6.54
N TYR A 114 -3.30 2.85 -6.71
CA TYR A 114 -2.08 3.27 -7.40
C TYR A 114 -1.09 3.85 -6.39
N CYS A 115 0.15 3.40 -6.44
CA CYS A 115 1.26 3.91 -5.65
C CYS A 115 2.33 4.46 -6.60
N LEU A 116 2.55 5.76 -6.57
CA LEU A 116 3.60 6.44 -7.34
C LEU A 116 4.73 6.86 -6.39
N GLU A 117 5.91 6.35 -6.64
CA GLU A 117 7.12 6.60 -5.85
C GLU A 117 8.09 7.45 -6.66
N GLU A 118 8.15 8.72 -6.30
CA GLU A 118 9.05 9.71 -6.89
C GLU A 118 9.65 10.55 -5.77
N THR A 119 10.73 10.07 -5.16
CA THR A 119 11.37 10.74 -4.04
C THR A 119 12.78 11.22 -4.40
N HIS A 120 13.80 10.82 -3.66
CA HIS A 120 15.19 11.22 -3.91
C HIS A 120 16.12 10.02 -3.72
N TYR A 121 17.26 9.99 -4.43
CA TYR A 121 18.21 8.86 -4.39
C TYR A 121 18.82 8.58 -3.01
N LYS A 122 18.74 9.51 -2.05
CA LYS A 122 19.15 9.32 -0.66
C LYS A 122 18.07 8.64 0.19
N ASN A 123 16.85 8.54 -0.29
CA ASN A 123 15.72 8.04 0.48
C ASN A 123 15.69 6.52 0.52
N ARG A 124 15.23 6.01 1.64
CA ARG A 124 14.93 4.59 1.82
C ARG A 124 13.46 4.46 2.16
N ARG A 125 12.78 3.59 1.45
CA ARG A 125 11.35 3.37 1.62
C ARG A 125 11.07 1.88 1.79
N VAL A 126 10.23 1.55 2.77
CA VAL A 126 9.66 0.22 2.91
C VAL A 126 8.13 0.36 2.99
N SER A 127 7.44 -0.27 2.05
CA SER A 127 5.99 -0.24 1.96
C SER A 127 5.43 -1.65 2.02
N ASN A 128 4.63 -1.93 3.03
CA ASN A 128 3.88 -3.18 3.17
C ASN A 128 2.40 -2.91 2.94
N VAL A 129 1.81 -3.58 1.96
CA VAL A 129 0.40 -3.49 1.61
C VAL A 129 -0.25 -4.83 1.87
N TYR A 130 -1.28 -4.84 2.69
CA TYR A 130 -2.06 -6.04 3.04
C TYR A 130 -3.49 -5.84 2.56
N ILE A 131 -4.01 -6.79 1.79
CA ILE A 131 -5.35 -6.70 1.20
C ILE A 131 -6.12 -7.99 1.49
N GLU A 132 -7.33 -7.84 2.02
CA GLU A 132 -8.29 -8.93 2.16
C GLU A 132 -9.48 -8.70 1.23
N GLN A 133 -9.80 -9.69 0.40
CA GLN A 133 -10.89 -9.63 -0.58
C GLN A 133 -12.01 -10.60 -0.25
N GLN A 134 -13.24 -10.08 -0.23
CA GLN A 134 -14.47 -10.87 -0.10
C GLN A 134 -15.00 -11.27 -1.49
N ALA A 135 -16.11 -12.02 -1.51
CA ALA A 135 -16.66 -12.63 -2.72
C ALA A 135 -16.94 -11.60 -3.84
N ASN A 136 -16.62 -11.99 -5.08
CA ASN A 136 -16.84 -11.20 -6.30
C ASN A 136 -16.22 -9.79 -6.25
N SER A 137 -15.27 -9.54 -5.36
CA SER A 137 -14.58 -8.25 -5.28
C SER A 137 -13.47 -8.17 -6.32
N ARG A 138 -13.09 -6.94 -6.66
CA ARG A 138 -12.02 -6.69 -7.61
C ARG A 138 -10.99 -5.72 -7.04
N VAL A 139 -9.72 -6.06 -7.19
CA VAL A 139 -8.59 -5.19 -6.82
C VAL A 139 -7.66 -5.01 -8.00
N ASN A 140 -7.33 -3.75 -8.32
CA ASN A 140 -6.21 -3.40 -9.18
C ASN A 140 -5.17 -2.68 -8.31
N HIS A 141 -4.03 -3.31 -8.09
CA HIS A 141 -2.89 -2.72 -7.38
C HIS A 141 -1.77 -2.42 -8.37
N ASN A 142 -1.38 -1.15 -8.46
CA ASN A 142 -0.36 -0.70 -9.40
C ASN A 142 0.72 0.09 -8.66
N VAL A 143 1.97 -0.34 -8.77
CA VAL A 143 3.13 0.32 -8.17
C VAL A 143 4.03 0.86 -9.28
N ILE A 144 4.34 2.15 -9.22
CA ILE A 144 5.22 2.82 -10.17
C ILE A 144 6.37 3.44 -9.38
N THR A 145 7.58 2.95 -9.61
CA THR A 145 8.81 3.45 -8.97
C THR A 145 9.67 4.13 -10.01
N LEU A 146 9.79 5.46 -9.94
CA LEU A 146 10.50 6.26 -10.93
C LEU A 146 11.82 6.83 -10.42
N HIS A 147 11.85 7.34 -9.20
CA HIS A 147 13.03 8.00 -8.65
C HIS A 147 13.07 7.86 -7.13
N ASN A 148 14.04 7.12 -6.63
CA ASN A 148 14.26 6.86 -5.21
C ASN A 148 15.69 6.34 -4.97
N GLY A 149 16.08 6.04 -3.74
CA GLY A 149 17.34 5.38 -3.44
C GLY A 149 17.15 3.87 -3.31
N ILE A 150 16.63 3.44 -2.16
CA ILE A 150 16.32 2.03 -1.89
C ILE A 150 14.84 1.92 -1.60
N THR A 151 14.13 1.12 -2.38
CA THR A 151 12.72 0.80 -2.14
C THR A 151 12.53 -0.70 -1.98
N ARG A 152 11.76 -1.06 -0.96
CA ARG A 152 11.19 -2.39 -0.82
C ARG A 152 9.68 -2.28 -0.72
N ASN A 153 8.98 -2.95 -1.64
CA ASN A 153 7.54 -3.06 -1.66
C ASN A 153 7.13 -4.50 -1.40
N ARG A 154 6.24 -4.70 -0.44
CA ARG A 154 5.59 -5.99 -0.18
C ARG A 154 4.09 -5.85 -0.37
N LEU A 155 3.51 -6.77 -1.11
CA LEU A 155 2.08 -6.95 -1.26
C LEU A 155 1.69 -8.33 -0.76
N ASP A 156 0.85 -8.40 0.26
CA ASP A 156 0.20 -9.63 0.70
C ASP A 156 -1.31 -9.48 0.45
N LEU A 157 -1.85 -10.30 -0.43
CA LEU A 157 -3.25 -10.28 -0.79
C LEU A 157 -3.88 -11.66 -0.54
N VAL A 158 -5.01 -11.67 0.14
CA VAL A 158 -5.72 -12.91 0.44
C VAL A 158 -7.16 -12.89 -0.07
N PHE A 159 -7.56 -13.93 -0.78
CA PHE A 159 -8.95 -14.15 -1.15
C PHE A 159 -9.69 -14.93 -0.06
N LYS A 160 -10.72 -14.32 0.52
CA LYS A 160 -11.59 -14.90 1.54
C LYS A 160 -12.98 -15.26 1.00
N GLY A 161 -13.33 -14.76 -0.20
CA GLY A 161 -14.60 -15.03 -0.85
C GLY A 161 -14.41 -15.45 -2.31
N GLU A 162 -15.24 -16.39 -2.78
CA GLU A 162 -15.17 -16.92 -4.15
C GLU A 162 -15.47 -15.84 -5.21
N GLY A 163 -14.94 -16.04 -6.42
CA GLY A 163 -15.16 -15.14 -7.55
C GLY A 163 -14.38 -13.82 -7.48
N ALA A 164 -13.49 -13.68 -6.51
CA ALA A 164 -12.66 -12.48 -6.38
C ALA A 164 -11.57 -12.43 -7.46
N GLU A 165 -11.24 -11.23 -7.90
CA GLU A 165 -10.23 -10.97 -8.93
C GLU A 165 -9.19 -9.97 -8.45
N CYS A 166 -7.90 -10.20 -8.74
CA CYS A 166 -6.87 -9.20 -8.56
C CYS A 166 -5.95 -9.06 -9.76
N PHE A 167 -5.52 -7.83 -10.02
CA PHE A 167 -4.51 -7.46 -10.99
C PHE A 167 -3.42 -6.66 -10.28
N CYS A 168 -2.22 -7.23 -10.22
CA CYS A 168 -1.09 -6.65 -9.50
C CYS A 168 0.00 -6.29 -10.49
N ASN A 169 0.24 -5.00 -10.69
CA ASN A 169 1.17 -4.52 -11.70
C ASN A 169 2.25 -3.65 -11.09
N GLY A 170 3.46 -3.76 -11.61
CA GLY A 170 4.59 -2.92 -11.23
C GLY A 170 5.37 -2.40 -12.44
N CYS A 171 5.77 -1.14 -12.36
CA CYS A 171 6.69 -0.54 -13.32
C CYS A 171 7.84 0.12 -12.56
N VAL A 172 9.06 -0.31 -12.83
CA VAL A 172 10.26 0.23 -12.22
C VAL A 172 11.14 0.82 -13.30
N ILE A 173 11.52 2.08 -13.13
CA ILE A 173 12.56 2.73 -13.94
C ILE A 173 13.64 3.20 -12.96
N ALA A 174 14.81 2.60 -13.01
CA ALA A 174 15.89 2.87 -12.08
C ALA A 174 17.24 2.99 -12.80
N ASP A 175 18.07 3.90 -12.33
CA ASP A 175 19.42 4.16 -12.84
C ASP A 175 20.43 4.26 -11.69
N LYS A 176 21.69 4.55 -12.01
CA LYS A 176 22.77 4.72 -11.02
C LYS A 176 22.89 3.49 -10.12
N ASN A 177 22.79 3.68 -8.82
CA ASN A 177 22.90 2.63 -7.79
C ASN A 177 21.58 2.39 -7.04
N GLN A 178 20.44 2.73 -7.65
CA GLN A 178 19.13 2.52 -7.06
C GLN A 178 18.85 1.03 -6.88
N VAL A 179 18.10 0.71 -5.82
CA VAL A 179 17.69 -0.66 -5.53
C VAL A 179 16.17 -0.70 -5.35
N VAL A 180 15.52 -1.55 -6.13
CA VAL A 180 14.06 -1.75 -6.02
C VAL A 180 13.76 -3.23 -5.88
N ASP A 181 13.17 -3.60 -4.75
CA ASP A 181 12.73 -4.96 -4.42
C ASP A 181 11.21 -4.97 -4.28
N ASN A 182 10.52 -5.68 -5.18
CA ASN A 182 9.08 -5.93 -5.08
C ASN A 182 8.88 -7.40 -4.71
N ASN A 183 8.05 -7.65 -3.71
CA ASN A 183 7.70 -8.98 -3.24
C ASN A 183 6.19 -9.10 -3.15
N THR A 184 5.62 -10.13 -3.73
CA THR A 184 4.17 -10.37 -3.74
C THR A 184 3.84 -11.75 -3.16
N LEU A 185 2.75 -11.80 -2.41
CA LEU A 185 2.10 -13.02 -1.96
C LEU A 185 0.62 -12.91 -2.28
N ILE A 186 0.10 -13.80 -3.13
CA ILE A 186 -1.33 -13.89 -3.41
C ILE A 186 -1.83 -15.25 -2.91
N ASP A 187 -2.59 -15.22 -1.83
CA ASP A 187 -3.08 -16.42 -1.15
C ASP A 187 -4.55 -16.72 -1.55
N HIS A 188 -4.74 -17.78 -2.31
CA HIS A 188 -6.04 -18.29 -2.73
C HIS A 188 -6.60 -19.24 -1.67
N GLN A 189 -7.27 -18.73 -0.63
CA GLN A 189 -7.86 -19.56 0.43
C GLN A 189 -9.21 -20.17 0.04
N VAL A 190 -9.81 -19.69 -1.05
CA VAL A 190 -11.08 -20.17 -1.60
C VAL A 190 -10.98 -20.41 -3.10
N GLY A 191 -11.90 -21.15 -3.66
CA GLY A 191 -11.93 -21.48 -5.09
C GLY A 191 -12.43 -20.33 -5.99
N HIS A 192 -12.33 -20.55 -7.30
CA HIS A 192 -12.90 -19.68 -8.35
C HIS A 192 -12.40 -18.23 -8.34
N CYS A 193 -11.21 -17.97 -7.81
CA CYS A 193 -10.56 -16.67 -7.82
C CYS A 193 -9.54 -16.56 -8.95
N THR A 194 -9.35 -15.33 -9.47
CA THR A 194 -8.40 -15.03 -10.54
C THR A 194 -7.37 -14.02 -10.07
N SER A 195 -6.09 -14.33 -10.29
CA SER A 195 -5.00 -13.40 -10.06
C SER A 195 -4.14 -13.24 -11.31
N ASN A 196 -3.66 -12.02 -11.55
CA ASN A 196 -2.72 -11.71 -12.61
C ASN A 196 -1.64 -10.76 -12.08
N GLU A 197 -0.39 -11.06 -12.41
CA GLU A 197 0.76 -10.23 -12.02
C GLU A 197 1.58 -9.87 -13.25
N LEU A 198 1.96 -8.58 -13.33
CA LEU A 198 2.85 -8.09 -14.37
C LEU A 198 3.80 -7.03 -13.80
N TYR A 199 5.05 -7.39 -13.62
CA TYR A 199 6.10 -6.46 -13.19
C TYR A 199 7.13 -6.27 -14.29
N LYS A 200 7.42 -5.01 -14.61
CA LYS A 200 8.41 -4.63 -15.62
C LYS A 200 9.48 -3.72 -15.03
N TYR A 201 10.72 -4.03 -15.33
CA TYR A 201 11.89 -3.27 -14.86
C TYR A 201 12.68 -2.76 -16.05
N VAL A 202 12.98 -1.48 -16.03
CA VAL A 202 13.96 -0.83 -16.92
C VAL A 202 15.09 -0.35 -16.02
N LEU A 203 16.24 -0.99 -16.11
CA LEU A 203 17.39 -0.75 -15.25
C LEU A 203 18.57 -0.27 -16.09
N ASP A 204 19.26 0.76 -15.63
CA ASP A 204 20.48 1.29 -16.24
C ASP A 204 21.58 1.48 -15.17
N GLY A 205 22.83 1.58 -15.61
CA GLY A 205 23.97 1.77 -14.74
C GLY A 205 24.19 0.61 -13.77
N GLU A 206 24.27 0.89 -12.48
CA GLU A 206 24.44 -0.10 -11.41
C GLU A 206 23.13 -0.40 -10.65
N ALA A 207 21.99 0.02 -11.20
CA ALA A 207 20.69 -0.20 -10.57
C ALA A 207 20.39 -1.70 -10.44
N ARG A 208 19.70 -2.05 -9.37
CA ARG A 208 19.34 -3.45 -9.05
C ARG A 208 17.84 -3.57 -8.83
N GLY A 209 17.23 -4.54 -9.48
CA GLY A 209 15.84 -4.91 -9.31
C GLY A 209 15.71 -6.35 -8.84
N ALA A 210 14.78 -6.59 -7.93
CA ALA A 210 14.36 -7.92 -7.50
C ALA A 210 12.83 -8.04 -7.55
N PHE A 211 12.35 -9.27 -7.87
CA PHE A 211 10.94 -9.64 -7.85
C PHE A 211 10.80 -11.10 -7.45
#